data_bf9d32fc32d5dce2bef6f53262158ddc
#
_entry.id   bf9d32fc32d5dce2bef6f53262158ddc
#
_cell.length_a   1.000
_cell.length_b   1.000
_cell.length_c   1.000
_cell.angle_alpha   90.00
_cell.angle_beta   90.00
_cell.angle_gamma   90.00
#
_symmetry.space_group_name_H-M   'P 1'
#
loop_
_entity.id
_entity.type
_entity.pdbx_description
1 polymer ?
#
loop_
_entity_poly.entity_id
_entity_poly.type
_entity_poly.pdbx_seq_one_letter_code
_entity_poly.pdbx_strand_id
1 'polypeptide(L)'
;MIQNGIVRVTGKGEVTLEMNFQSMKFAGMTGYLYKLKKVDMDTVEYNKYNYPVKYEASDATVLEEYTDVYDLFNDKNSEYYDKNTEGNGYPKKLSIPIELNDNLFYVEVYVPVMESIGEGQGTKVARVSIDWANIKQETGVERDNSVIEHFLI
;
A
#
# COMPACT_ATOMS: atom_id res chain seq x y z
N MET A 1 9.11 2.92 -4.11
CA MET A 1 8.33 2.67 -2.89
C MET A 1 7.87 1.22 -2.79
N ILE A 2 7.15 0.69 -3.75
CA ILE A 2 6.86 -0.74 -3.79
C ILE A 2 8.06 -1.48 -4.37
N GLN A 3 8.48 -2.52 -3.65
CA GLN A 3 9.64 -3.30 -4.04
C GLN A 3 9.24 -4.55 -4.80
N ASN A 4 8.24 -5.26 -4.31
CA ASN A 4 7.71 -6.46 -4.95
C ASN A 4 6.32 -6.77 -4.41
N GLY A 5 5.68 -7.77 -5.00
CA GLY A 5 4.39 -8.24 -4.53
C GLY A 5 4.13 -9.67 -4.92
N ILE A 6 3.21 -10.25 -4.17
CA ILE A 6 2.80 -11.65 -4.31
C ILE A 6 1.28 -11.69 -4.30
N VAL A 7 0.70 -12.32 -5.29
CA VAL A 7 -0.73 -12.67 -5.26
C VAL A 7 -0.85 -14.05 -4.63
N ARG A 8 -1.59 -14.12 -3.54
CA ARG A 8 -1.79 -15.35 -2.78
C ARG A 8 -3.24 -15.79 -2.89
N VAL A 9 -3.44 -17.03 -3.31
CA VAL A 9 -4.76 -17.64 -3.40
C VAL A 9 -4.84 -18.77 -2.38
N THR A 10 -5.82 -18.69 -1.48
CA THR A 10 -6.06 -19.76 -0.50
C THR A 10 -6.91 -20.87 -1.09
N GLY A 11 -6.91 -22.04 -0.44
CA GLY A 11 -7.76 -23.17 -0.83
C GLY A 11 -9.25 -22.88 -0.73
N LYS A 12 -9.63 -21.79 -0.01
CA LYS A 12 -11.02 -21.33 0.10
C LYS A 12 -11.41 -20.32 -0.98
N GLY A 13 -10.50 -20.02 -1.90
CA GLY A 13 -10.74 -19.06 -2.96
C GLY A 13 -10.53 -17.59 -2.56
N GLU A 14 -10.02 -17.31 -1.38
CA GLU A 14 -9.64 -15.97 -0.99
C GLU A 14 -8.37 -15.56 -1.72
N VAL A 15 -8.38 -14.35 -2.27
CA VAL A 15 -7.23 -13.81 -3.02
C VAL A 15 -6.76 -12.54 -2.35
N THR A 16 -5.46 -12.46 -2.08
CA THR A 16 -4.84 -11.26 -1.51
C THR A 16 -3.61 -10.87 -2.31
N LEU A 17 -3.32 -9.58 -2.32
CA LEU A 17 -2.08 -9.04 -2.83
C LEU A 17 -1.23 -8.59 -1.64
N GLU A 18 -0.08 -9.23 -1.46
CA GLU A 18 0.91 -8.84 -0.47
C GLU A 18 1.97 -7.99 -1.15
N MET A 19 2.28 -6.85 -0.57
CA MET A 19 3.23 -5.89 -1.12
C MET A 19 4.28 -5.52 -0.10
N ASN A 20 5.53 -5.51 -0.54
CA ASN A 20 6.65 -5.02 0.27
C ASN A 20 6.96 -3.58 -0.12
N PHE A 21 7.17 -2.74 0.89
CA PHE A 21 7.47 -1.33 0.72
C PHE A 21 8.85 -1.02 1.28
N GLN A 22 9.56 -0.17 0.59
CA GLN A 22 10.84 0.37 1.04
C GLN A 22 10.75 1.88 1.13
N SER A 23 11.73 2.47 1.81
CA SER A 23 11.84 3.92 1.87
C SER A 23 12.02 4.52 0.48
N MET A 24 11.64 5.77 0.35
CA MET A 24 11.88 6.54 -0.85
C MET A 24 12.46 7.90 -0.48
N LYS A 25 13.17 8.50 -1.41
CA LYS A 25 13.65 9.88 -1.26
C LYS A 25 12.67 10.84 -1.89
N PHE A 26 12.32 11.86 -1.13
CA PHE A 26 11.43 12.91 -1.58
C PHE A 26 11.97 14.26 -1.10
N ALA A 27 12.23 15.17 -2.03
CA ALA A 27 12.77 16.50 -1.73
C ALA A 27 14.01 16.47 -0.81
N GLY A 28 14.92 15.49 -1.03
CA GLY A 28 16.11 15.33 -0.23
C GLY A 28 15.92 14.63 1.11
N MET A 29 14.69 14.27 1.45
CA MET A 29 14.36 13.56 2.67
C MET A 29 14.03 12.11 2.39
N THR A 30 14.33 11.22 3.34
CA THR A 30 13.90 9.83 3.28
C THR A 30 12.53 9.71 3.90
N GLY A 31 11.59 9.10 3.19
CA GLY A 31 10.24 8.90 3.67
C GLY A 31 9.79 7.47 3.57
N TYR A 32 8.78 7.15 4.36
CA TYR A 32 8.15 5.84 4.41
C TYR A 32 6.65 5.99 4.23
N LEU A 33 6.05 5.01 3.58
CA LEU A 33 4.61 4.88 3.60
C LEU A 33 4.17 4.51 5.02
N TYR A 34 3.17 5.19 5.54
CA TYR A 34 2.59 4.83 6.83
C TYR A 34 1.29 4.05 6.69
N LYS A 35 0.43 4.44 5.76
CA LYS A 35 -0.89 3.83 5.63
C LYS A 35 -1.24 3.57 4.18
N LEU A 36 -1.90 2.46 3.94
CA LEU A 36 -2.43 2.08 2.63
C LEU A 36 -3.85 1.60 2.79
N LYS A 37 -4.72 2.06 1.90
CA LYS A 37 -6.11 1.61 1.80
C LYS A 37 -6.41 1.16 0.39
N LYS A 38 -7.19 0.10 0.26
CA LYS A 38 -7.74 -0.28 -1.04
C LYS A 38 -9.02 0.50 -1.28
N VAL A 39 -9.10 1.15 -2.43
CA VAL A 39 -10.29 1.89 -2.85
C VAL A 39 -11.33 0.91 -3.39
N ASP A 40 -12.57 1.08 -2.96
CA ASP A 40 -13.71 0.39 -3.55
C ASP A 40 -14.07 1.07 -4.87
N MET A 41 -13.74 0.41 -5.98
CA MET A 41 -13.88 0.98 -7.32
C MET A 41 -15.33 1.27 -7.70
N ASP A 42 -16.30 0.58 -7.10
CA ASP A 42 -17.72 0.82 -7.36
C ASP A 42 -18.22 2.13 -6.75
N THR A 43 -17.47 2.71 -5.83
CA THR A 43 -17.84 3.96 -5.13
C THR A 43 -17.15 5.19 -5.68
N VAL A 44 -16.24 5.05 -6.65
CA VAL A 44 -15.40 6.15 -7.11
C VAL A 44 -16.20 7.15 -7.92
N GLU A 45 -16.11 8.41 -7.52
CA GLU A 45 -16.61 9.54 -8.30
C GLU A 45 -15.43 10.32 -8.87
N TYR A 46 -15.50 10.65 -10.14
CA TYR A 46 -14.42 11.31 -10.87
C TYR A 46 -14.76 12.78 -11.14
N ASN A 47 -13.73 13.64 -11.18
CA ASN A 47 -13.90 15.00 -11.65
C ASN A 47 -13.81 15.06 -13.20
N LYS A 48 -13.88 16.27 -13.74
CA LYS A 48 -13.83 16.49 -15.20
C LYS A 48 -12.52 16.06 -15.86
N TYR A 49 -11.47 15.87 -15.08
CA TYR A 49 -10.16 15.42 -15.55
C TYR A 49 -9.95 13.90 -15.37
N ASN A 50 -11.01 13.18 -15.02
CA ASN A 50 -10.97 11.75 -14.76
C ASN A 50 -10.14 11.35 -13.53
N TYR A 51 -10.03 12.26 -12.57
CA TYR A 51 -9.38 12.02 -11.29
C TYR A 51 -10.40 11.56 -10.25
N PRO A 52 -10.10 10.53 -9.47
CA PRO A 52 -10.99 10.11 -8.37
C PRO A 52 -10.97 11.20 -7.28
N VAL A 53 -12.15 11.70 -6.93
CA VAL A 53 -12.29 12.77 -5.93
C VAL A 53 -13.10 12.36 -4.72
N LYS A 54 -13.90 11.30 -4.85
CA LYS A 54 -14.70 10.76 -3.76
C LYS A 54 -14.79 9.25 -3.92
N TYR A 55 -14.60 8.53 -2.83
CA TYR A 55 -14.62 7.08 -2.83
C TYR A 55 -14.63 6.55 -1.40
N GLU A 56 -15.02 5.31 -1.24
CA GLU A 56 -14.82 4.55 -0.02
C GLU A 56 -13.55 3.70 -0.16
N ALA A 57 -12.84 3.52 0.95
CA ALA A 57 -11.61 2.75 0.98
C ALA A 57 -11.47 2.01 2.31
N SER A 58 -10.82 0.85 2.26
CA SER A 58 -10.62 -0.02 3.42
C SER A 58 -9.13 -0.17 3.71
N ASP A 59 -8.78 -0.19 5.00
CA ASP A 59 -7.40 -0.34 5.43
C ASP A 59 -6.81 -1.67 4.98
N ALA A 60 -5.56 -1.62 4.50
CA ALA A 60 -4.77 -2.81 4.30
C ALA A 60 -4.41 -3.45 5.64
N THR A 61 -4.13 -4.75 5.62
CA THR A 61 -3.62 -5.46 6.78
C THR A 61 -2.10 -5.33 6.82
N VAL A 62 -1.56 -4.89 7.95
CA VAL A 62 -0.12 -4.83 8.15
C VAL A 62 0.37 -6.20 8.58
N LEU A 63 1.19 -6.83 7.75
CA LEU A 63 1.75 -8.16 8.02
C LEU A 63 3.11 -8.06 8.70
N GLU A 64 3.86 -7.02 8.41
CA GLU A 64 5.22 -6.85 8.91
C GLU A 64 5.54 -5.35 9.01
N GLU A 65 6.20 -4.96 10.08
CA GLU A 65 6.66 -3.59 10.30
C GLU A 65 8.18 -3.53 10.34
N TYR A 66 8.75 -2.38 9.97
CA TYR A 66 10.15 -2.11 10.23
C TYR A 66 10.38 -2.00 11.73
N THR A 67 11.41 -2.67 12.21
CA THR A 67 11.85 -2.55 13.60
C THR A 67 12.89 -1.43 13.69
N ASP A 68 12.82 -0.67 14.78
CA ASP A 68 13.80 0.39 15.10
C ASP A 68 13.96 1.49 14.03
N VAL A 69 12.94 1.68 13.19
CA VAL A 69 12.93 2.79 12.25
C VAL A 69 11.98 3.87 12.76
N TYR A 70 12.56 4.83 13.44
CA TYR A 70 11.87 6.02 13.92
C TYR A 70 12.59 7.25 13.38
N ASP A 71 11.84 8.12 12.78
CA ASP A 71 12.34 9.37 12.21
C ASP A 71 11.62 10.57 12.83
N LEU A 72 11.76 11.73 12.22
CA LEU A 72 11.16 12.96 12.74
C LEU A 72 9.63 12.90 12.80
N PHE A 73 9.00 12.02 12.02
CA PHE A 73 7.56 12.05 11.84
C PHE A 73 6.82 11.04 12.74
N ASN A 74 7.45 9.94 13.10
CA ASN A 74 6.83 8.93 13.98
C ASN A 74 7.46 8.87 15.37
N ASP A 75 8.44 9.68 15.67
CA ASP A 75 8.99 9.83 17.02
C ASP A 75 8.15 10.86 17.78
N LYS A 76 7.49 10.41 18.85
CA LYS A 76 6.63 11.27 19.68
C LYS A 76 7.35 12.43 20.34
N ASN A 77 8.66 12.37 20.47
CA ASN A 77 9.48 13.43 21.06
C ASN A 77 9.97 14.45 20.03
N SER A 78 9.72 14.21 18.74
CA SER A 78 10.12 15.13 17.68
C SER A 78 9.19 16.32 17.60
N GLU A 79 9.73 17.50 17.32
CA GLU A 79 8.94 18.68 17.04
C GLU A 79 8.17 18.59 15.71
N TYR A 80 8.57 17.66 14.83
CA TYR A 80 7.91 17.38 13.56
C TYR A 80 7.00 16.16 13.62
N TYR A 81 6.72 15.69 14.83
CA TYR A 81 5.88 14.52 15.02
C TYR A 81 4.54 14.64 14.31
N ASP A 82 4.26 13.65 13.49
CA ASP A 82 2.97 13.51 12.83
C ASP A 82 2.07 12.59 13.65
N LYS A 83 1.05 13.18 14.26
CA LYS A 83 0.09 12.45 15.10
C LYS A 83 -0.66 11.35 14.36
N ASN A 84 -0.76 11.42 13.03
CA ASN A 84 -1.40 10.38 12.23
C ASN A 84 -0.65 9.07 12.27
N THR A 85 0.63 9.09 12.62
CA THR A 85 1.44 7.87 12.78
C THR A 85 1.18 7.17 14.11
N GLU A 86 0.56 7.84 15.06
CA GLU A 86 0.33 7.35 16.42
C GLU A 86 1.62 6.91 17.14
N GLY A 87 2.77 7.31 16.63
CA GLY A 87 4.07 6.87 17.13
C GLY A 87 4.43 5.43 16.80
N ASN A 88 3.72 4.83 15.85
CA ASN A 88 3.95 3.46 15.41
C ASN A 88 5.12 3.36 14.43
N GLY A 89 5.68 2.16 14.30
CA GLY A 89 6.63 1.83 13.27
C GLY A 89 6.00 1.86 11.88
N TYR A 90 6.83 2.02 10.87
CA TYR A 90 6.36 2.04 9.48
C TYR A 90 6.09 0.62 8.98
N PRO A 91 5.00 0.41 8.24
CA PRO A 91 4.73 -0.89 7.66
C PRO A 91 5.75 -1.26 6.58
N LYS A 92 6.16 -2.51 6.59
CA LYS A 92 7.09 -3.07 5.62
C LYS A 92 6.37 -3.97 4.62
N LYS A 93 5.42 -4.77 5.09
CA LYS A 93 4.59 -5.65 4.26
C LYS A 93 3.13 -5.43 4.60
N LEU A 94 2.35 -5.20 3.56
CA LEU A 94 0.91 -4.98 3.65
C LEU A 94 0.18 -5.94 2.73
N SER A 95 -1.03 -6.32 3.09
CA SER A 95 -1.88 -7.12 2.22
C SER A 95 -3.24 -6.46 2.03
N ILE A 96 -3.79 -6.62 0.84
CA ILE A 96 -5.13 -6.18 0.50
C ILE A 96 -5.89 -7.32 -0.17
N PRO A 97 -7.21 -7.42 0.05
CA PRO A 97 -8.03 -8.37 -0.70
C PRO A 97 -8.19 -7.90 -2.14
N ILE A 98 -8.06 -8.82 -3.08
CA ILE A 98 -8.29 -8.57 -4.50
C ILE A 98 -9.10 -9.71 -5.09
N GLU A 99 -9.51 -9.57 -6.34
CA GLU A 99 -10.15 -10.63 -7.11
C GLU A 99 -9.24 -11.08 -8.25
N LEU A 100 -9.38 -12.32 -8.69
CA LEU A 100 -8.52 -12.91 -9.72
C LEU A 100 -8.60 -12.20 -11.08
N ASN A 101 -9.61 -11.38 -11.29
CA ASN A 101 -9.78 -10.62 -12.52
C ASN A 101 -9.53 -9.12 -12.33
N ASP A 102 -9.03 -8.71 -11.17
CA ASP A 102 -8.68 -7.31 -10.93
C ASP A 102 -7.47 -6.93 -11.77
N ASN A 103 -7.67 -6.15 -12.82
CA ASN A 103 -6.60 -5.68 -13.70
C ASN A 103 -6.08 -4.31 -13.27
N LEU A 104 -6.96 -3.46 -12.80
CA LEU A 104 -6.65 -2.09 -12.43
C LEU A 104 -7.55 -1.66 -11.28
N PHE A 105 -6.93 -1.11 -10.24
CA PHE A 105 -7.66 -0.51 -9.12
C PHE A 105 -6.84 0.61 -8.50
N TYR A 106 -7.46 1.35 -7.59
CA TYR A 106 -6.79 2.42 -6.87
C TYR A 106 -6.49 2.00 -5.44
N VAL A 107 -5.39 2.54 -4.93
CA VAL A 107 -5.06 2.54 -3.50
C VAL A 107 -4.86 3.97 -3.05
N GLU A 108 -5.23 4.25 -1.80
CA GLU A 108 -4.91 5.51 -1.15
C GLU A 108 -3.71 5.29 -0.24
N VAL A 109 -2.71 6.13 -0.36
CA VAL A 109 -1.50 6.04 0.46
C VAL A 109 -1.33 7.29 1.30
N TYR A 110 -0.75 7.12 2.49
CA TYR A 110 -0.36 8.22 3.35
C TYR A 110 1.13 8.15 3.66
N VAL A 111 1.83 9.24 3.38
CA VAL A 111 3.28 9.37 3.55
C VAL A 111 3.58 10.61 4.39
N PRO A 112 4.01 10.45 5.66
CA PRO A 112 4.22 11.59 6.56
C PRO A 112 5.21 12.63 6.05
N VAL A 113 6.29 12.22 5.39
CA VAL A 113 7.24 13.20 4.83
C VAL A 113 6.60 14.12 3.81
N MET A 114 5.66 13.61 3.02
CA MET A 114 4.94 14.43 2.05
C MET A 114 3.94 15.36 2.73
N GLU A 115 3.30 14.91 3.81
CA GLU A 115 2.41 15.75 4.60
C GLU A 115 3.15 16.92 5.24
N SER A 116 4.39 16.71 5.64
CA SER A 116 5.22 17.77 6.26
C SER A 116 5.55 18.92 5.31
N ILE A 117 5.46 18.68 4.01
CA ILE A 117 5.73 19.70 2.98
C ILE A 117 4.52 20.59 2.76
N GLY A 118 3.33 20.07 2.96
CA GLY A 118 2.09 20.82 2.80
C GLY A 118 0.90 20.00 3.27
N GLU A 119 -0.02 20.66 3.96
CA GLU A 119 -1.24 20.04 4.45
C GLU A 119 -2.02 19.36 3.30
N GLY A 120 -2.39 18.11 3.49
CA GLY A 120 -3.10 17.32 2.50
C GLY A 120 -2.21 16.68 1.44
N GLN A 121 -0.92 16.97 1.40
CA GLN A 121 0.00 16.42 0.41
C GLN A 121 0.43 14.98 0.72
N GLY A 122 0.27 14.56 1.96
CA GLY A 122 0.63 13.20 2.38
C GLY A 122 -0.31 12.11 1.86
N THR A 123 -1.54 12.45 1.55
CA THR A 123 -2.55 11.52 1.04
C THR A 123 -2.61 11.60 -0.48
N LYS A 124 -2.37 10.46 -1.13
CA LYS A 124 -2.40 10.36 -2.60
C LYS A 124 -3.12 9.10 -3.02
N VAL A 125 -3.75 9.15 -4.19
CA VAL A 125 -4.32 8.00 -4.85
C VAL A 125 -3.34 7.50 -5.89
N ALA A 126 -3.03 6.22 -5.84
CA ALA A 126 -2.14 5.56 -6.79
C ALA A 126 -2.89 4.46 -7.56
N ARG A 127 -2.49 4.22 -8.79
CA ARG A 127 -3.03 3.15 -9.62
C ARG A 127 -2.18 1.90 -9.44
N VAL A 128 -2.87 0.78 -9.26
CA VAL A 128 -2.25 -0.54 -9.23
C VAL A 128 -2.76 -1.32 -10.44
N SER A 129 -1.83 -1.84 -11.21
CA SER A 129 -2.11 -2.64 -12.39
C SER A 129 -1.48 -4.02 -12.23
N ILE A 130 -2.26 -5.06 -12.44
CA ILE A 130 -1.79 -6.44 -12.34
C ILE A 130 -1.75 -7.04 -13.75
N ASP A 131 -0.59 -7.48 -14.16
CA ASP A 131 -0.41 -8.17 -15.44
C ASP A 131 -0.51 -9.68 -15.22
N TRP A 132 -1.73 -10.19 -15.27
CA TRP A 132 -2.00 -11.60 -15.06
C TRP A 132 -1.36 -12.51 -16.10
N ALA A 133 -1.08 -12.00 -17.31
CA ALA A 133 -0.47 -12.78 -18.36
C ALA A 133 1.00 -13.13 -18.10
N ASN A 134 1.68 -12.32 -17.31
CA ASN A 134 3.09 -12.50 -16.98
C ASN A 134 3.34 -12.99 -15.56
N ILE A 135 2.30 -13.44 -14.88
CA ILE A 135 2.41 -14.00 -13.53
C ILE A 135 3.09 -15.35 -13.58
N LYS A 136 4.10 -15.53 -12.74
CA LYS A 136 4.74 -16.82 -12.50
C LYS A 136 4.08 -17.48 -11.31
N GLN A 137 3.66 -18.73 -11.50
CA GLN A 137 3.11 -19.51 -10.41
C GLN A 137 4.24 -20.27 -9.71
N GLU A 138 4.32 -20.11 -8.41
CA GLU A 138 5.20 -20.90 -7.57
C GLU A 138 4.37 -21.76 -6.63
N THR A 139 4.74 -23.05 -6.53
CA THR A 139 4.15 -23.94 -5.55
C THR A 139 4.81 -23.65 -4.21
N GLY A 140 4.06 -23.02 -3.33
CA GLY A 140 4.52 -22.78 -1.97
C GLY A 140 4.59 -24.05 -1.15
N VAL A 141 5.31 -23.98 -0.04
CA VAL A 141 5.44 -25.04 0.94
C VAL A 141 4.15 -25.23 1.73
N GLU A 142 3.26 -24.28 1.71
CA GLU A 142 2.00 -24.28 2.44
C GLU A 142 0.90 -24.92 1.60
N ARG A 143 0.20 -25.88 2.18
CA ARG A 143 -0.75 -26.75 1.48
C ARG A 143 -2.01 -26.06 0.96
N ASP A 144 -2.40 -24.95 1.59
CA ASP A 144 -3.67 -24.30 1.32
C ASP A 144 -3.52 -23.00 0.51
N ASN A 145 -2.29 -22.67 0.14
CA ASN A 145 -2.00 -21.42 -0.56
C ASN A 145 -1.22 -21.69 -1.84
N SER A 146 -1.69 -21.12 -2.92
CA SER A 146 -0.88 -20.96 -4.13
C SER A 146 -0.30 -19.55 -4.13
N VAL A 147 0.99 -19.44 -4.39
CA VAL A 147 1.66 -18.15 -4.48
C VAL A 147 1.85 -17.83 -5.94
N ILE A 148 1.29 -16.71 -6.36
CA ILE A 148 1.44 -16.20 -7.72
C ILE A 148 2.23 -14.91 -7.61
N GLU A 149 3.41 -14.90 -8.18
CA GLU A 149 4.26 -13.73 -8.16
C GLU A 149 4.18 -13.00 -9.48
N HIS A 150 4.03 -11.74 -9.41
CA HIS A 150 4.36 -10.77 -10.41
C HIS A 150 3.26 -9.78 -10.70
N PHE A 151 3.56 -8.51 -10.55
CA PHE A 151 2.61 -7.45 -10.86
C PHE A 151 3.38 -6.18 -11.21
N LEU A 152 2.69 -5.27 -11.88
CA LEU A 152 3.19 -3.93 -12.18
C LEU A 152 2.36 -2.90 -11.44
N ILE A 153 3.05 -2.03 -10.79
CA ILE A 153 2.41 -0.94 -10.04
C ILE A 153 2.97 0.39 -10.53
#